data_7e4dc2d57bef3ba92f3e7004640c54c2
#
_entry.id   7e4dc2d57bef3ba92f3e7004640c54c2
#
_cell.length_a   1.000
_cell.length_b   1.000
_cell.length_c   1.000
_cell.angle_alpha   90.00
_cell.angle_beta   90.00
_cell.angle_gamma   90.00
#
_symmetry.space_group_name_H-M   'P 1'
#
loop_
_entity.id
_entity.type
_entity.pdbx_description
1 polymer ?
#
loop_
_entity_poly.entity_id
_entity_poly.type
_entity_poly.pdbx_seq_one_letter_code
_entity_poly.pdbx_strand_id
1 'polypeptide(L)'
;CLVGSEMCIRDRTMQLKESGEMYLETIYVLSKKSNYIRSIDVCEEMGYSKPSVSRAVGLLKEGGYLKVGDDGSLILTDLGREIAEKTYERHTVLSKLFVMLGVNPETAAADACKMEHIISDETFAALKNHLENHMQ
;
A
#
# COMPACT_ATOMS: atom_id res chain seq x y z
N CYS A 1 5.05 -17.40 0.52
CA CYS A 1 3.93 -17.90 -0.06
C CYS A 1 4.06 -19.13 -0.87
N LEU A 2 3.39 -20.11 -0.40
CA LEU A 2 3.46 -21.41 -0.99
C LEU A 2 2.83 -21.51 -2.33
N VAL A 3 1.87 -20.67 -2.54
CA VAL A 3 1.16 -20.61 -3.78
C VAL A 3 2.02 -20.09 -4.87
N GLY A 4 3.17 -19.61 -4.49
CA GLY A 4 4.08 -18.96 -5.41
C GLY A 4 4.53 -19.80 -6.57
N SER A 5 4.79 -21.08 -6.36
CA SER A 5 5.36 -21.86 -7.44
C SER A 5 4.39 -21.99 -8.61
N GLU A 6 3.12 -22.13 -8.32
CA GLU A 6 2.11 -22.21 -9.36
C GLU A 6 1.81 -20.86 -9.95
N MET A 7 1.96 -19.83 -9.13
CA MET A 7 1.67 -18.48 -9.54
C MET A 7 2.88 -17.74 -10.06
N CYS A 8 3.99 -18.43 -10.23
CA CYS A 8 5.22 -17.78 -10.63
C CYS A 8 5.10 -16.92 -11.88
N ILE A 9 4.33 -17.37 -12.83
CA ILE A 9 4.12 -16.61 -14.06
C ILE A 9 3.25 -15.41 -13.80
N ARG A 10 2.28 -15.56 -12.92
CA ARG A 10 1.45 -14.45 -12.47
C ARG A 10 2.12 -13.67 -11.37
N ASP A 11 3.03 -14.32 -10.68
CA ASP A 11 3.67 -13.76 -9.52
C ASP A 11 4.34 -12.45 -9.75
N ARG A 12 4.92 -12.28 -10.90
CA ARG A 12 5.59 -11.02 -11.20
C ARG A 12 4.61 -9.87 -11.07
N THR A 13 3.40 -10.09 -11.59
CA THR A 13 2.36 -9.08 -11.50
C THR A 13 1.84 -8.97 -10.08
N MET A 14 1.68 -10.11 -9.41
CA MET A 14 1.17 -10.09 -8.04
C MET A 14 2.18 -9.55 -7.05
N GLN A 15 3.44 -9.95 -7.16
CA GLN A 15 4.49 -9.41 -6.32
C GLN A 15 4.65 -7.92 -6.56
N LEU A 16 4.66 -7.54 -7.82
CA LEU A 16 4.71 -6.14 -8.17
C LEU A 16 3.49 -5.43 -7.62
N LYS A 17 2.35 -6.10 -7.66
CA LYS A 17 1.12 -5.52 -7.15
C LYS A 17 1.20 -5.27 -5.65
N GLU A 18 1.67 -6.25 -4.87
CA GLU A 18 1.81 -6.07 -3.43
C GLU A 18 2.85 -5.02 -3.09
N SER A 19 4.05 -5.16 -3.65
CA SER A 19 5.10 -4.18 -3.46
C SER A 19 4.69 -2.83 -3.98
N GLY A 20 4.11 -2.84 -5.17
CA GLY A 20 3.64 -1.62 -5.80
C GLY A 20 2.60 -0.92 -4.96
N GLU A 21 1.67 -1.67 -4.40
CA GLU A 21 0.65 -1.10 -3.53
C GLU A 21 1.27 -0.47 -2.30
N MET A 22 2.27 -1.13 -1.71
CA MET A 22 2.98 -0.58 -0.56
C MET A 22 3.67 0.74 -0.89
N TYR A 23 4.35 0.79 -2.03
CA TYR A 23 5.01 2.03 -2.46
C TYR A 23 4.00 3.13 -2.75
N LEU A 24 2.91 2.78 -3.43
CA LEU A 24 1.88 3.77 -3.75
C LEU A 24 1.21 4.30 -2.48
N GLU A 25 0.94 3.42 -1.53
CA GLU A 25 0.37 3.82 -0.26
C GLU A 25 1.32 4.75 0.50
N THR A 26 2.61 4.43 0.51
CA THR A 26 3.60 5.25 1.18
C THR A 26 3.67 6.64 0.56
N ILE A 27 3.71 6.70 -0.77
CA ILE A 27 3.72 7.98 -1.48
C ILE A 27 2.45 8.77 -1.19
N TYR A 28 1.32 8.08 -1.15
CA TYR A 28 0.04 8.71 -0.86
C TYR A 28 0.03 9.33 0.55
N VAL A 29 0.50 8.58 1.54
CA VAL A 29 0.56 9.05 2.92
C VAL A 29 1.51 10.24 3.04
N LEU A 30 2.67 10.15 2.40
CA LEU A 30 3.64 11.25 2.42
C LEU A 30 3.08 12.48 1.71
N SER A 31 2.31 12.29 0.65
CA SER A 31 1.74 13.42 -0.09
C SER A 31 0.71 14.20 0.72
N LYS A 32 0.16 13.60 1.76
CA LYS A 32 -0.74 14.31 2.67
C LYS A 32 0.01 15.26 3.59
N LYS A 33 1.30 14.98 3.81
CA LYS A 33 2.14 15.78 4.69
C LYS A 33 2.94 16.84 3.94
N SER A 34 3.21 16.59 2.66
CA SER A 34 4.03 17.48 1.85
C SER A 34 3.58 17.44 0.40
N ASN A 35 3.68 18.57 -0.27
CA ASN A 35 3.32 18.65 -1.69
C ASN A 35 4.45 18.18 -2.60
N TYR A 36 5.62 17.95 -2.03
CA TYR A 36 6.79 17.59 -2.80
C TYR A 36 7.45 16.35 -2.21
N ILE A 37 7.26 15.22 -2.90
CA ILE A 37 7.77 13.93 -2.46
C ILE A 37 8.80 13.44 -3.47
N ARG A 38 9.96 13.01 -2.99
CA ARG A 38 11.01 12.46 -3.84
C ARG A 38 11.33 11.04 -3.40
N SER A 39 12.11 10.34 -4.25
CA SER A 39 12.52 8.97 -3.94
C SER A 39 13.23 8.87 -2.59
N ILE A 40 14.02 9.88 -2.22
CA ILE A 40 14.73 9.87 -0.94
C ILE A 40 13.76 9.84 0.24
N ASP A 41 12.64 10.54 0.11
CA ASP A 41 11.63 10.56 1.16
C ASP A 41 11.01 9.18 1.34
N VAL A 42 10.80 8.46 0.25
CA VAL A 42 10.30 7.10 0.29
C VAL A 42 11.33 6.16 0.91
N CYS A 43 12.61 6.33 0.57
CA CYS A 43 13.68 5.55 1.17
C CYS A 43 13.68 5.70 2.69
N GLU A 44 13.58 6.91 3.17
CA GLU A 44 13.59 7.19 4.60
C GLU A 44 12.37 6.61 5.30
N GLU A 45 11.20 6.75 4.68
CA GLU A 45 9.97 6.27 5.29
C GLU A 45 9.91 4.74 5.34
N MET A 46 10.34 4.08 4.28
CA MET A 46 10.26 2.61 4.21
C MET A 46 11.50 1.90 4.73
N GLY A 47 12.60 2.62 4.89
CA GLY A 47 13.85 2.00 5.33
C GLY A 47 14.51 1.15 4.25
N TYR A 48 14.19 1.38 3.00
CA TYR A 48 14.75 0.64 1.88
C TYR A 48 15.90 1.41 1.24
N SER A 49 16.77 0.69 0.51
CA SER A 49 17.91 1.30 -0.15
C SER A 49 17.48 2.11 -1.37
N LYS A 50 18.32 3.08 -1.74
CA LYS A 50 18.04 3.91 -2.93
C LYS A 50 17.88 3.07 -4.20
N PRO A 51 18.75 2.08 -4.48
CA PRO A 51 18.56 1.26 -5.68
C PRO A 51 17.23 0.52 -5.70
N SER A 52 16.78 0.01 -4.55
CA SER A 52 15.51 -0.69 -4.45
C SER A 52 14.33 0.24 -4.76
N VAL A 53 14.36 1.43 -4.16
CA VAL A 53 13.30 2.41 -4.38
C VAL A 53 13.31 2.91 -5.83
N SER A 54 14.50 3.18 -6.39
CA SER A 54 14.59 3.63 -7.78
C SER A 54 14.01 2.60 -8.75
N ARG A 55 14.29 1.32 -8.50
CA ARG A 55 13.77 0.24 -9.34
C ARG A 55 12.25 0.19 -9.24
N ALA A 56 11.72 0.28 -8.03
CA ALA A 56 10.28 0.25 -7.82
C ALA A 56 9.60 1.44 -8.47
N VAL A 57 10.16 2.62 -8.33
CA VAL A 57 9.63 3.83 -8.95
C VAL A 57 9.60 3.68 -10.47
N GLY A 58 10.68 3.11 -11.05
CA GLY A 58 10.74 2.88 -12.48
C GLY A 58 9.63 1.94 -12.95
N LEU A 59 9.40 0.86 -12.23
CA LEU A 59 8.36 -0.11 -12.58
C LEU A 59 6.97 0.51 -12.44
N LEU A 60 6.73 1.29 -11.42
CA LEU A 60 5.45 1.96 -11.23
C LEU A 60 5.20 3.00 -12.32
N LYS A 61 6.25 3.70 -12.73
CA LYS A 61 6.16 4.67 -13.81
C LYS A 61 5.79 3.97 -15.12
N GLU A 62 6.44 2.86 -15.41
CA GLU A 62 6.15 2.07 -16.60
C GLU A 62 4.72 1.56 -16.60
N GLY A 63 4.21 1.18 -15.43
CA GLY A 63 2.85 0.67 -15.29
C GLY A 63 1.77 1.73 -15.35
N GLY A 64 2.15 3.01 -15.37
CA GLY A 64 1.17 4.08 -15.43
C GLY A 64 0.58 4.47 -14.09
N TYR A 65 1.19 4.03 -13.00
CA TYR A 65 0.71 4.36 -11.65
C TYR A 65 1.34 5.62 -11.08
N LEU A 66 2.46 6.03 -11.65
CA LEU A 66 3.27 7.09 -11.08
C LEU A 66 3.88 7.93 -12.19
N LYS A 67 4.04 9.22 -11.94
CA LYS A 67 4.77 10.12 -12.81
C LYS A 67 5.93 10.70 -12.03
N VAL A 68 7.03 10.95 -12.72
CA VAL A 68 8.20 11.59 -12.12
C VAL A 68 8.36 12.93 -12.79
N GLY A 69 8.32 14.00 -11.99
CA GLY A 69 8.49 15.35 -12.52
C GLY A 69 9.95 15.64 -12.87
N ASP A 70 10.17 16.73 -13.58
CA ASP A 70 11.51 17.15 -13.98
C ASP A 70 12.41 17.41 -12.77
N ASP A 71 11.81 17.79 -11.68
CA ASP A 71 12.52 18.06 -10.43
C ASP A 71 12.68 16.80 -9.56
N GLY A 72 12.30 15.65 -10.08
CA GLY A 72 12.39 14.40 -9.34
C GLY A 72 11.21 14.11 -8.43
N SER A 73 10.19 14.96 -8.47
CA SER A 73 9.01 14.75 -7.63
C SER A 73 8.21 13.55 -8.10
N LEU A 74 7.66 12.82 -7.13
CA LEU A 74 6.81 11.65 -7.40
C LEU A 74 5.35 12.07 -7.33
N ILE A 75 4.63 11.83 -8.41
CA ILE A 75 3.23 12.23 -8.53
C ILE A 75 2.39 11.01 -8.86
N LEU A 76 1.38 10.73 -8.04
CA LEU A 76 0.47 9.63 -8.30
C LEU A 76 -0.43 9.99 -9.48
N THR A 77 -0.58 9.03 -10.40
CA THR A 77 -1.58 9.16 -11.45
C THR A 77 -2.95 8.87 -10.83
N ASP A 78 -4.02 9.09 -11.57
CA ASP A 78 -5.36 8.76 -11.08
C ASP A 78 -5.45 7.29 -10.71
N LEU A 79 -4.88 6.42 -11.53
CA LEU A 79 -4.86 4.99 -11.25
C LEU A 79 -4.05 4.66 -9.99
N GLY A 80 -2.88 5.25 -9.86
CA GLY A 80 -2.05 5.04 -8.67
C GLY A 80 -2.70 5.54 -7.41
N ARG A 81 -3.36 6.68 -7.48
CA ARG A 81 -4.08 7.25 -6.34
C ARG A 81 -5.23 6.35 -5.91
N GLU A 82 -5.99 5.85 -6.87
CA GLU A 82 -7.10 4.96 -6.57
C GLU A 82 -6.65 3.72 -5.82
N ILE A 83 -5.57 3.11 -6.28
CA ILE A 83 -5.00 1.94 -5.62
C ILE A 83 -4.48 2.28 -4.23
N ALA A 84 -3.79 3.40 -4.11
CA ALA A 84 -3.23 3.83 -2.82
C ALA A 84 -4.32 4.12 -1.80
N GLU A 85 -5.38 4.78 -2.22
CA GLU A 85 -6.51 5.08 -1.32
C GLU A 85 -7.20 3.81 -0.85
N LYS A 86 -7.40 2.86 -1.76
CA LYS A 86 -8.01 1.58 -1.43
C LYS A 86 -7.16 0.80 -0.42
N THR A 87 -5.86 0.75 -0.65
CA THR A 87 -4.94 0.06 0.24
C THR A 87 -4.90 0.73 1.61
N TYR A 88 -4.86 2.04 1.62
CA TYR A 88 -4.84 2.81 2.87
C TYR A 88 -6.13 2.61 3.67
N GLU A 89 -7.27 2.58 3.00
CA GLU A 89 -8.54 2.33 3.66
C GLU A 89 -8.55 0.95 4.30
N ARG A 90 -8.05 -0.06 3.59
CA ARG A 90 -7.96 -1.41 4.13
C ARG A 90 -7.09 -1.45 5.38
N HIS A 91 -5.95 -0.79 5.32
CA HIS A 91 -5.06 -0.71 6.47
C HIS A 91 -5.77 -0.11 7.68
N THR A 92 -6.45 1.01 7.47
CA THR A 92 -7.14 1.73 8.55
C THR A 92 -8.24 0.88 9.17
N VAL A 93 -9.08 0.28 8.34
CA VAL A 93 -10.21 -0.53 8.81
C VAL A 93 -9.72 -1.76 9.57
N LEU A 94 -8.76 -2.48 9.01
CA LEU A 94 -8.24 -3.68 9.64
C LEU A 94 -7.55 -3.37 10.96
N SER A 95 -6.75 -2.31 11.00
CA SER A 95 -6.08 -1.90 12.24
C SER A 95 -7.09 -1.57 13.33
N LYS A 96 -8.11 -0.81 13.01
CA LYS A 96 -9.14 -0.44 13.98
C LYS A 96 -9.88 -1.66 14.50
N LEU A 97 -10.23 -2.56 13.59
CA LEU A 97 -10.98 -3.75 13.96
C LEU A 97 -10.17 -4.62 14.90
N PHE A 98 -8.89 -4.83 14.61
CA PHE A 98 -8.03 -5.65 15.47
C PHE A 98 -7.86 -5.04 16.85
N VAL A 99 -7.69 -3.72 16.93
CA VAL A 99 -7.59 -3.04 18.21
C VAL A 99 -8.88 -3.21 19.02
N MET A 100 -10.03 -3.12 18.36
CA MET A 100 -11.31 -3.34 19.01
C MET A 100 -11.44 -4.76 19.57
N LEU A 101 -10.80 -5.73 18.91
CA LEU A 101 -10.81 -7.11 19.39
C LEU A 101 -9.81 -7.37 20.50
N GLY A 102 -9.05 -6.37 20.90
CA GLY A 102 -8.09 -6.50 21.99
C GLY A 102 -6.66 -6.71 21.55
N VAL A 103 -6.37 -6.60 20.26
CA VAL A 103 -5.02 -6.76 19.76
C VAL A 103 -4.22 -5.49 20.04
N ASN A 104 -2.96 -5.67 20.44
CA ASN A 104 -2.05 -4.54 20.66
C ASN A 104 -1.97 -3.68 19.39
N PRO A 105 -2.02 -2.33 19.52
CA PRO A 105 -2.02 -1.45 18.35
C PRO A 105 -0.85 -1.67 17.39
N GLU A 106 0.34 -1.95 17.91
CA GLU A 106 1.51 -2.19 17.05
C GLU A 106 1.35 -3.48 16.25
N THR A 107 0.87 -4.54 16.91
CA THR A 107 0.62 -5.82 16.28
C THR A 107 -0.52 -5.67 15.25
N ALA A 108 -1.55 -4.95 15.64
CA ALA A 108 -2.70 -4.71 14.75
C ALA A 108 -2.25 -4.01 13.46
N ALA A 109 -1.42 -3.00 13.59
CA ALA A 109 -0.91 -2.28 12.42
C ALA A 109 -0.03 -3.17 11.54
N ALA A 110 0.83 -3.97 12.16
CA ALA A 110 1.72 -4.86 11.43
C ALA A 110 0.94 -5.93 10.66
N ASP A 111 -0.07 -6.53 11.30
CA ASP A 111 -0.89 -7.54 10.65
C ASP A 111 -1.76 -6.92 9.56
N ALA A 112 -2.32 -5.75 9.80
CA ALA A 112 -3.11 -5.05 8.80
C ALA A 112 -2.27 -4.75 7.55
N CYS A 113 -1.02 -4.35 7.74
CA CYS A 113 -0.12 -4.05 6.65
C CYS A 113 0.09 -5.26 5.72
N LYS A 114 0.07 -6.46 6.28
CA LYS A 114 0.20 -7.68 5.50
C LYS A 114 -1.12 -8.08 4.86
N MET A 115 -2.20 -8.00 5.61
CA MET A 115 -3.51 -8.48 5.16
C MET A 115 -4.15 -7.59 4.11
N GLU A 116 -3.83 -6.31 4.11
CA GLU A 116 -4.46 -5.36 3.19
C GLU A 116 -4.23 -5.70 1.72
N HIS A 117 -3.16 -6.43 1.42
CA HIS A 117 -2.82 -6.78 0.05
C HIS A 117 -3.41 -8.12 -0.40
N ILE A 118 -3.85 -8.95 0.53
CA ILE A 118 -4.30 -10.31 0.20
C ILE A 118 -5.79 -10.55 0.45
N ILE A 119 -6.42 -9.68 1.21
CA ILE A 119 -7.84 -9.84 1.53
C ILE A 119 -8.70 -9.51 0.31
N SER A 120 -9.75 -10.31 0.10
CA SER A 120 -10.65 -10.06 -1.02
C SER A 120 -11.54 -8.85 -0.76
N ASP A 121 -12.08 -8.30 -1.84
CA ASP A 121 -12.99 -7.16 -1.72
C ASP A 121 -14.25 -7.54 -0.94
N GLU A 122 -14.75 -8.74 -1.15
CA GLU A 122 -15.94 -9.22 -0.45
C GLU A 122 -15.71 -9.30 1.05
N THR A 123 -14.61 -9.92 1.47
CA THR A 123 -14.29 -10.06 2.88
C THR A 123 -14.05 -8.68 3.50
N PHE A 124 -13.34 -7.82 2.79
CA PHE A 124 -13.07 -6.48 3.29
C PHE A 124 -14.38 -5.68 3.47
N ALA A 125 -15.28 -5.77 2.51
CA ALA A 125 -16.58 -5.08 2.61
C ALA A 125 -17.36 -5.54 3.84
N ALA A 126 -17.33 -6.85 4.12
CA ALA A 126 -17.99 -7.40 5.30
C ALA A 126 -17.39 -6.89 6.60
N LEU A 127 -16.04 -6.85 6.66
CA LEU A 127 -15.34 -6.35 7.83
C LEU A 127 -15.59 -4.86 8.05
N LYS A 128 -15.56 -4.11 6.98
CA LYS A 128 -15.82 -2.67 7.05
C LYS A 128 -17.24 -2.38 7.54
N ASN A 129 -18.20 -3.11 7.00
CA ASN A 129 -19.59 -2.97 7.41
C ASN A 129 -19.78 -3.30 8.89
N HIS A 130 -19.13 -4.35 9.35
CA HIS A 130 -19.17 -4.75 10.76
C HIS A 130 -18.60 -3.65 11.65
N LEU A 131 -17.46 -3.10 11.26
CA LEU A 131 -16.84 -2.02 12.02
C LEU A 131 -17.74 -0.80 12.11
N GLU A 132 -18.32 -0.38 11.00
CA GLU A 132 -19.21 0.77 10.96
C GLU A 132 -20.41 0.58 11.85
N ASN A 133 -20.99 -0.61 11.83
CA ASN A 133 -22.16 -0.91 12.66
C ASN A 133 -21.85 -0.90 14.14
N HIS A 134 -20.64 -1.27 14.52
CA HIS A 134 -20.24 -1.32 15.93
C HIS A 134 -19.71 0.00 16.45
N MET A 135 -19.41 0.93 15.57
CA MET A 135 -18.98 2.26 15.98
C MET A 135 -20.14 3.23 16.18
N GLN A 136 -21.32 2.79 15.81
CA GLN A 136 -22.53 3.54 16.05
C GLN A 136 -23.21 3.06 17.33
#